data_1366ab494f20ed99e94c3ac5a3d5abed
#
_entry.id   1366ab494f20ed99e94c3ac5a3d5abed
#
_cell.length_a   1.000
_cell.length_b   1.000
_cell.length_c   1.000
_cell.angle_alpha   90.00
_cell.angle_beta   90.00
_cell.angle_gamma   90.00
#
_symmetry.space_group_name_H-M   'P 1'
#
loop_
_entity.id
_entity.type
_entity.pdbx_description
1 polymer ?
#
loop_
_entity_poly.entity_id
_entity_poly.type
_entity_poly.pdbx_seq_one_letter_code
_entity_poly.pdbx_strand_id
1 'polypeptide(L)'
;AGEDEQAFFLRGKAYISMEDYKNAEKDFQRALEGCEDYNLYINIYQIYVDHNKAVDGDDYLKMALELEPQDGEDCYHRGRIYEYEKNYEAARDELKTAMEQGYEDAMLLLGRVYLEMEDPASARSMYQEYLQKSEQGAKAYNGLAMCDIYDGAYDSALENIAQGLKENSKEDEQGLLYNEIVAYEYKRDFATAKEKMKIYLEQYPEDEAALRENEFLSTR
;
A
#
# COMPACT_ATOMS: atom_id res chain seq x y z
N ALA A 1 -16.74 11.92 -12.96
CA ALA A 1 -15.97 12.11 -14.21
C ALA A 1 -16.90 11.97 -15.41
N GLY A 2 -16.81 12.89 -16.38
CA GLY A 2 -17.58 12.81 -17.61
C GLY A 2 -17.02 11.71 -18.54
N GLU A 3 -17.82 11.29 -19.54
CA GLU A 3 -17.34 10.27 -20.52
C GLU A 3 -16.05 10.69 -21.23
N ASP A 4 -15.85 11.99 -21.45
CA ASP A 4 -14.65 12.55 -22.07
C ASP A 4 -13.41 12.45 -21.16
N GLU A 5 -13.55 12.71 -19.85
CA GLU A 5 -12.47 12.64 -18.86
C GLU A 5 -11.94 11.20 -18.75
N GLN A 6 -12.83 10.22 -18.63
CA GLN A 6 -12.46 8.81 -18.59
C GLN A 6 -11.78 8.35 -19.89
N ALA A 7 -12.27 8.84 -21.04
CA ALA A 7 -11.66 8.53 -22.35
C ALA A 7 -10.24 9.09 -22.45
N PHE A 8 -9.98 10.32 -21.98
CA PHE A 8 -8.64 10.90 -21.92
C PHE A 8 -7.73 10.12 -20.97
N PHE A 9 -8.20 9.77 -19.77
CA PHE A 9 -7.42 8.95 -18.84
C PHE A 9 -7.00 7.61 -19.45
N LEU A 10 -7.94 6.87 -20.03
CA LEU A 10 -7.66 5.56 -20.64
C LEU A 10 -6.70 5.67 -21.83
N ARG A 11 -6.84 6.72 -22.65
CA ARG A 11 -5.94 6.95 -23.78
C ARG A 11 -4.55 7.38 -23.31
N GLY A 12 -4.46 8.21 -22.28
CA GLY A 12 -3.21 8.57 -21.61
C GLY A 12 -2.45 7.34 -21.12
N LYS A 13 -3.16 6.43 -20.43
CA LYS A 13 -2.60 5.13 -20.02
C LYS A 13 -2.08 4.30 -21.20
N ALA A 14 -2.82 4.25 -22.29
CA ALA A 14 -2.36 3.56 -23.51
C ALA A 14 -1.10 4.20 -24.10
N TYR A 15 -1.00 5.54 -24.09
CA TYR A 15 0.20 6.25 -24.54
C TYR A 15 1.41 5.95 -23.65
N ILE A 16 1.26 5.83 -22.33
CA ILE A 16 2.34 5.40 -21.44
C ILE A 16 2.86 4.01 -21.85
N SER A 17 1.96 3.06 -22.10
CA SER A 17 2.33 1.70 -22.54
C SER A 17 3.04 1.69 -23.92
N MET A 18 2.85 2.74 -24.73
CA MET A 18 3.54 2.96 -26.01
C MET A 18 4.81 3.84 -25.88
N GLU A 19 5.19 4.21 -24.66
CA GLU A 19 6.28 5.14 -24.35
C GLU A 19 6.10 6.54 -24.96
N ASP A 20 4.88 6.91 -25.36
CA ASP A 20 4.53 8.25 -25.86
C ASP A 20 4.12 9.17 -24.71
N TYR A 21 5.07 9.47 -23.84
CA TYR A 21 4.85 10.27 -22.61
C TYR A 21 4.28 11.66 -22.91
N LYS A 22 4.65 12.26 -24.05
CA LYS A 22 4.16 13.60 -24.43
C LYS A 22 2.66 13.63 -24.73
N ASN A 23 2.13 12.60 -25.37
CA ASN A 23 0.69 12.52 -25.65
C ASN A 23 -0.05 12.02 -24.40
N ALA A 24 0.57 11.16 -23.59
CA ALA A 24 0.04 10.76 -22.31
C ALA A 24 -0.20 11.97 -21.37
N GLU A 25 0.81 12.83 -21.21
CA GLU A 25 0.72 14.05 -20.40
C GLU A 25 -0.45 14.96 -20.85
N LYS A 26 -0.59 15.19 -22.15
CA LYS A 26 -1.69 16.01 -22.67
C LYS A 26 -3.07 15.43 -22.36
N ASP A 27 -3.20 14.11 -22.44
CA ASP A 27 -4.45 13.45 -22.17
C ASP A 27 -4.74 13.43 -20.67
N PHE A 28 -3.74 13.19 -19.82
CA PHE A 28 -3.91 13.29 -18.38
C PHE A 28 -4.26 14.71 -17.92
N GLN A 29 -3.63 15.75 -18.50
CA GLN A 29 -4.00 17.13 -18.22
C GLN A 29 -5.48 17.40 -18.57
N ARG A 30 -5.98 16.88 -19.70
CA ARG A 30 -7.40 17.00 -20.06
C ARG A 30 -8.32 16.21 -19.12
N ALA A 31 -7.90 15.03 -18.70
CA ALA A 31 -8.65 14.23 -17.73
C ALA A 31 -8.77 14.94 -16.38
N LEU A 32 -7.82 15.81 -16.04
CA LEU A 32 -7.77 16.55 -14.78
C LEU A 32 -8.39 17.95 -14.86
N GLU A 33 -8.88 18.40 -16.02
CA GLU A 33 -9.51 19.73 -16.14
C GLU A 33 -10.77 19.82 -15.25
N GLY A 34 -10.68 20.59 -14.16
CA GLY A 34 -11.77 20.75 -13.18
C GLY A 34 -12.03 19.53 -12.31
N CYS A 35 -11.09 18.58 -12.25
CA CYS A 35 -11.20 17.39 -11.43
C CYS A 35 -10.81 17.70 -9.98
N GLU A 36 -11.68 17.31 -9.03
CA GLU A 36 -11.46 17.39 -7.58
C GLU A 36 -11.26 15.99 -6.96
N ASP A 37 -11.21 14.92 -7.78
CA ASP A 37 -11.05 13.54 -7.33
C ASP A 37 -9.56 13.18 -7.15
N TYR A 38 -9.10 13.12 -5.91
CA TYR A 38 -7.73 12.73 -5.52
C TYR A 38 -7.31 11.37 -6.11
N ASN A 39 -8.24 10.42 -6.23
CA ASN A 39 -7.93 9.10 -6.77
C ASN A 39 -7.44 9.17 -8.22
N LEU A 40 -7.97 10.09 -9.04
CA LEU A 40 -7.54 10.20 -10.42
C LEU A 40 -6.06 10.63 -10.50
N TYR A 41 -5.63 11.59 -9.68
CA TYR A 41 -4.23 12.02 -9.61
C TYR A 41 -3.31 10.88 -9.13
N ILE A 42 -3.73 10.18 -8.06
CA ILE A 42 -2.97 9.03 -7.52
C ILE A 42 -2.87 7.90 -8.56
N ASN A 43 -3.96 7.62 -9.29
CA ASN A 43 -3.94 6.60 -10.34
C ASN A 43 -3.00 6.97 -11.50
N ILE A 44 -2.95 8.25 -11.88
CA ILE A 44 -2.00 8.71 -12.89
C ILE A 44 -0.56 8.52 -12.38
N TYR A 45 -0.26 8.94 -11.15
CA TYR A 45 1.04 8.70 -10.52
C TYR A 45 1.41 7.21 -10.53
N GLN A 46 0.48 6.33 -10.12
CA GLN A 46 0.72 4.88 -10.09
C GLN A 46 1.04 4.31 -11.49
N ILE A 47 0.40 4.81 -12.54
CA ILE A 47 0.73 4.42 -13.92
C ILE A 47 2.19 4.74 -14.25
N TYR A 48 2.71 5.90 -13.82
CA TYR A 48 4.12 6.24 -14.01
C TYR A 48 5.04 5.34 -13.18
N VAL A 49 4.66 5.02 -11.93
CA VAL A 49 5.41 4.08 -11.07
C VAL A 49 5.53 2.71 -11.71
N ASP A 50 4.42 2.16 -12.23
CA ASP A 50 4.37 0.84 -12.88
C ASP A 50 5.28 0.76 -14.13
N HIS A 51 5.61 1.91 -14.72
CA HIS A 51 6.53 2.02 -15.85
C HIS A 51 7.94 2.53 -15.46
N ASN A 52 8.30 2.44 -14.17
CA ASN A 52 9.58 2.91 -13.63
C ASN A 52 9.87 4.42 -13.88
N LYS A 53 8.82 5.23 -13.87
CA LYS A 53 8.83 6.67 -14.15
C LYS A 53 8.24 7.51 -13.00
N ALA A 54 8.39 7.05 -11.76
CA ALA A 54 7.81 7.70 -10.60
C ALA A 54 8.08 9.23 -10.56
N VAL A 55 9.33 9.64 -10.85
CA VAL A 55 9.72 11.07 -10.85
C VAL A 55 8.91 11.90 -11.84
N ASP A 56 8.56 11.33 -13.01
CA ASP A 56 7.74 12.01 -14.01
C ASP A 56 6.27 12.10 -13.55
N GLY A 57 5.85 11.24 -12.61
CA GLY A 57 4.52 11.21 -12.00
C GLY A 57 4.36 12.15 -10.80
N ASP A 58 5.44 12.56 -10.13
CA ASP A 58 5.41 13.33 -8.88
C ASP A 58 4.62 14.64 -8.98
N ASP A 59 4.59 15.27 -10.17
CA ASP A 59 3.86 16.52 -10.35
C ASP A 59 2.34 16.35 -10.22
N TYR A 60 1.80 15.16 -10.53
CA TYR A 60 0.38 14.88 -10.31
C TYR A 60 0.02 14.78 -8.83
N LEU A 61 0.91 14.24 -7.99
CA LEU A 61 0.71 14.26 -6.54
C LEU A 61 0.73 15.67 -5.97
N LYS A 62 1.64 16.53 -6.44
CA LYS A 62 1.68 17.95 -6.05
C LYS A 62 0.41 18.69 -6.46
N MET A 63 -0.08 18.46 -7.69
CA MET A 63 -1.35 19.04 -8.15
C MET A 63 -2.52 18.60 -7.26
N ALA A 64 -2.58 17.33 -6.86
CA ALA A 64 -3.59 16.84 -5.93
C ALA A 64 -3.52 17.55 -4.57
N LEU A 65 -2.32 17.84 -4.05
CA LEU A 65 -2.15 18.53 -2.78
C LEU A 65 -2.56 20.02 -2.83
N GLU A 66 -2.75 20.60 -4.01
CA GLU A 66 -3.31 21.95 -4.19
C GLU A 66 -4.84 21.98 -4.02
N LEU A 67 -5.52 20.82 -4.06
CA LEU A 67 -6.95 20.72 -3.81
C LEU A 67 -7.24 20.87 -2.31
N GLU A 68 -8.38 21.52 -2.01
CA GLU A 68 -8.87 21.64 -0.63
C GLU A 68 -9.70 20.40 -0.28
N PRO A 69 -9.36 19.64 0.79
CA PRO A 69 -10.10 18.46 1.19
C PRO A 69 -11.49 18.84 1.68
N GLN A 70 -12.51 18.10 1.27
CA GLN A 70 -13.91 18.35 1.61
C GLN A 70 -14.41 17.44 2.74
N ASP A 71 -13.84 16.26 2.86
CA ASP A 71 -14.25 15.23 3.83
C ASP A 71 -13.10 14.31 4.27
N GLY A 72 -13.45 13.27 5.06
CA GLY A 72 -12.49 12.32 5.59
C GLY A 72 -11.84 11.45 4.52
N GLU A 73 -12.52 11.18 3.41
CA GLU A 73 -11.97 10.44 2.28
C GLU A 73 -10.88 11.24 1.58
N ASP A 74 -11.11 12.53 1.36
CA ASP A 74 -10.11 13.44 0.79
C ASP A 74 -8.87 13.55 1.69
N CYS A 75 -9.06 13.70 3.00
CA CYS A 75 -7.97 13.69 3.97
C CYS A 75 -7.18 12.36 3.94
N TYR A 76 -7.87 11.23 3.79
CA TYR A 76 -7.22 9.93 3.62
C TYR A 76 -6.37 9.89 2.35
N HIS A 77 -6.86 10.39 1.23
CA HIS A 77 -6.10 10.43 -0.02
C HIS A 77 -4.90 11.37 0.07
N ARG A 78 -5.02 12.52 0.74
CA ARG A 78 -3.88 13.40 1.05
C ARG A 78 -2.84 12.68 1.92
N GLY A 79 -3.29 11.94 2.92
CA GLY A 79 -2.43 11.08 3.72
C GLY A 79 -1.65 10.04 2.91
N ARG A 80 -2.31 9.41 1.92
CA ARG A 80 -1.65 8.50 0.95
C ARG A 80 -0.61 9.21 0.10
N ILE A 81 -0.90 10.42 -0.36
CA ILE A 81 0.05 11.21 -1.15
C ILE A 81 1.29 11.53 -0.33
N TYR A 82 1.12 12.01 0.90
CA TYR A 82 2.25 12.29 1.79
C TYR A 82 3.05 11.04 2.15
N GLU A 83 2.41 9.86 2.22
CA GLU A 83 3.12 8.60 2.40
C GLU A 83 4.00 8.26 1.17
N TYR A 84 3.50 8.43 -0.06
CA TYR A 84 4.31 8.28 -1.29
C TYR A 84 5.51 9.24 -1.30
N GLU A 85 5.34 10.46 -0.81
CA GLU A 85 6.41 11.45 -0.66
C GLU A 85 7.33 11.15 0.54
N LYS A 86 7.04 10.11 1.34
CA LYS A 86 7.72 9.78 2.61
C LYS A 86 7.69 10.91 3.64
N ASN A 87 6.72 11.80 3.54
CA ASN A 87 6.43 12.82 4.54
C ASN A 87 5.47 12.25 5.60
N TYR A 88 6.01 11.37 6.43
CA TYR A 88 5.21 10.58 7.37
C TYR A 88 4.51 11.43 8.45
N GLU A 89 5.09 12.58 8.82
CA GLU A 89 4.44 13.51 9.75
C GLU A 89 3.18 14.13 9.15
N ALA A 90 3.24 14.62 7.92
CA ALA A 90 2.07 15.15 7.24
C ALA A 90 1.04 14.05 6.95
N ALA A 91 1.50 12.86 6.53
CA ALA A 91 0.62 11.70 6.33
C ALA A 91 -0.15 11.36 7.61
N ARG A 92 0.54 11.27 8.75
CA ARG A 92 -0.07 11.01 10.06
C ARG A 92 -1.16 12.03 10.40
N ASP A 93 -0.88 13.32 10.19
CA ASP A 93 -1.80 14.41 10.58
C ASP A 93 -3.06 14.40 9.70
N GLU A 94 -2.93 14.21 8.39
CA GLU A 94 -4.07 14.06 7.47
C GLU A 94 -4.91 12.79 7.80
N LEU A 95 -4.24 11.66 8.07
CA LEU A 95 -4.94 10.42 8.41
C LEU A 95 -5.69 10.49 9.74
N LYS A 96 -5.16 11.21 10.73
CA LYS A 96 -5.90 11.49 11.95
C LYS A 96 -7.14 12.32 11.70
N THR A 97 -7.04 13.34 10.84
CA THR A 97 -8.18 14.14 10.42
C THR A 97 -9.23 13.28 9.70
N ALA A 98 -8.79 12.38 8.82
CA ALA A 98 -9.68 11.43 8.15
C ALA A 98 -10.45 10.55 9.16
N MET A 99 -9.75 10.01 10.17
CA MET A 99 -10.37 9.22 11.25
C MET A 99 -11.37 10.03 12.07
N GLU A 100 -11.04 11.27 12.43
CA GLU A 100 -11.94 12.18 13.16
C GLU A 100 -13.22 12.48 12.38
N GLN A 101 -13.15 12.45 11.05
CA GLN A 101 -14.29 12.59 10.14
C GLN A 101 -14.99 11.26 9.82
N GLY A 102 -14.60 10.17 10.47
CA GLY A 102 -15.26 8.86 10.39
C GLY A 102 -14.80 7.97 9.24
N TYR A 103 -13.68 8.28 8.59
CA TYR A 103 -13.12 7.43 7.55
C TYR A 103 -12.25 6.31 8.19
N GLU A 104 -12.84 5.13 8.39
CA GLU A 104 -12.25 4.07 9.20
C GLU A 104 -11.01 3.43 8.56
N ASP A 105 -10.95 3.35 7.22
CA ASP A 105 -9.80 2.78 6.50
C ASP A 105 -8.50 3.57 6.73
N ALA A 106 -8.60 4.83 7.18
CA ALA A 106 -7.45 5.62 7.57
C ALA A 106 -6.63 4.97 8.71
N MET A 107 -7.26 4.14 9.56
CA MET A 107 -6.54 3.42 10.63
C MET A 107 -5.50 2.46 10.09
N LEU A 108 -5.81 1.75 9.00
CA LEU A 108 -4.89 0.80 8.39
C LEU A 108 -3.65 1.50 7.81
N LEU A 109 -3.87 2.60 7.12
CA LEU A 109 -2.80 3.40 6.55
C LEU A 109 -2.00 4.11 7.64
N LEU A 110 -2.67 4.66 8.67
CA LEU A 110 -2.00 5.30 9.79
C LEU A 110 -1.14 4.30 10.59
N GLY A 111 -1.61 3.06 10.74
CA GLY A 111 -0.81 1.98 11.33
C GLY A 111 0.48 1.74 10.54
N ARG A 112 0.39 1.71 9.20
CA ARG A 112 1.57 1.57 8.32
C ARG A 112 2.50 2.79 8.45
N VAL A 113 1.97 4.00 8.44
CA VAL A 113 2.75 5.23 8.64
C VAL A 113 3.48 5.21 9.98
N TYR A 114 2.85 4.74 11.06
CA TYR A 114 3.55 4.60 12.35
C TYR A 114 4.69 3.57 12.30
N LEU A 115 4.56 2.47 11.56
CA LEU A 115 5.67 1.52 11.37
C LEU A 115 6.85 2.18 10.62
N GLU A 116 6.58 2.99 9.59
CA GLU A 116 7.61 3.76 8.88
C GLU A 116 8.27 4.83 9.77
N MET A 117 7.54 5.33 10.78
CA MET A 117 8.06 6.22 11.83
C MET A 117 8.76 5.49 12.98
N GLU A 118 8.96 4.16 12.87
CA GLU A 118 9.54 3.32 13.91
C GLU A 118 8.74 3.34 15.25
N ASP A 119 7.42 3.53 15.17
CA ASP A 119 6.49 3.49 16.31
C ASP A 119 5.51 2.29 16.21
N PRO A 120 5.98 1.06 16.47
CA PRO A 120 5.14 -0.14 16.40
C PRO A 120 4.03 -0.15 17.47
N ALA A 121 4.20 0.57 18.57
CA ALA A 121 3.18 0.65 19.61
C ALA A 121 1.94 1.41 19.15
N SER A 122 2.11 2.57 18.52
CA SER A 122 1.03 3.33 17.92
C SER A 122 0.41 2.58 16.73
N ALA A 123 1.23 1.94 15.89
CA ALA A 123 0.77 1.12 14.78
C ALA A 123 -0.16 -0.01 15.27
N ARG A 124 0.27 -0.76 16.29
CA ARG A 124 -0.51 -1.83 16.90
C ARG A 124 -1.87 -1.34 17.42
N SER A 125 -1.89 -0.16 18.03
CA SER A 125 -3.14 0.43 18.52
C SER A 125 -4.12 0.68 17.39
N MET A 126 -3.67 1.19 16.25
CA MET A 126 -4.51 1.45 15.08
C MET A 126 -5.09 0.15 14.50
N TYR A 127 -4.28 -0.88 14.31
CA TYR A 127 -4.75 -2.16 13.79
C TYR A 127 -5.74 -2.86 14.76
N GLN A 128 -5.47 -2.80 16.07
CA GLN A 128 -6.39 -3.34 17.07
C GLN A 128 -7.73 -2.59 17.12
N GLU A 129 -7.71 -1.26 16.98
CA GLU A 129 -8.92 -0.45 16.90
C GLU A 129 -9.73 -0.78 15.64
N TYR A 130 -9.08 -0.93 14.50
CA TYR A 130 -9.72 -1.33 13.25
C TYR A 130 -10.44 -2.68 13.40
N LEU A 131 -9.80 -3.69 13.99
CA LEU A 131 -10.40 -5.01 14.23
C LEU A 131 -11.64 -4.98 15.17
N GLN A 132 -11.81 -3.92 15.95
CA GLN A 132 -13.03 -3.77 16.77
C GLN A 132 -14.21 -3.17 16.00
N LYS A 133 -13.92 -2.50 14.88
CA LYS A 133 -14.91 -1.77 14.10
C LYS A 133 -15.26 -2.47 12.78
N SER A 134 -14.32 -3.19 12.20
CA SER A 134 -14.46 -3.82 10.87
C SER A 134 -14.60 -5.33 10.99
N GLU A 135 -15.48 -5.91 10.14
CA GLU A 135 -15.59 -7.35 9.95
C GLU A 135 -14.48 -7.91 9.02
N GLN A 136 -13.76 -7.04 8.31
CA GLN A 136 -12.68 -7.42 7.40
C GLN A 136 -11.33 -7.15 8.07
N GLY A 137 -10.72 -8.20 8.58
CA GLY A 137 -9.54 -8.10 9.45
C GLY A 137 -8.19 -8.38 8.79
N ALA A 138 -8.15 -8.92 7.56
CA ALA A 138 -6.93 -9.44 6.95
C ALA A 138 -5.77 -8.43 6.92
N LYS A 139 -6.03 -7.19 6.49
CA LYS A 139 -5.03 -6.11 6.46
C LYS A 139 -4.53 -5.74 7.85
N ALA A 140 -5.43 -5.69 8.83
CA ALA A 140 -5.08 -5.36 10.20
C ALA A 140 -4.26 -6.48 10.86
N TYR A 141 -4.61 -7.75 10.64
CA TYR A 141 -3.79 -8.88 11.09
C TYR A 141 -2.41 -8.89 10.46
N ASN A 142 -2.30 -8.55 9.18
CA ASN A 142 -1.00 -8.38 8.52
C ASN A 142 -0.17 -7.27 9.16
N GLY A 143 -0.80 -6.12 9.46
CA GLY A 143 -0.15 -5.02 10.16
C GLY A 143 0.29 -5.39 11.59
N LEU A 144 -0.53 -6.14 12.34
CA LEU A 144 -0.15 -6.66 13.66
C LEU A 144 1.03 -7.61 13.57
N ALA A 145 1.07 -8.48 12.55
CA ALA A 145 2.21 -9.36 12.31
C ALA A 145 3.50 -8.58 12.03
N MET A 146 3.43 -7.49 11.26
CA MET A 146 4.57 -6.61 11.04
C MET A 146 5.06 -5.95 12.34
N CYS A 147 4.14 -5.49 13.20
CA CYS A 147 4.49 -4.99 14.54
C CYS A 147 5.20 -6.07 15.38
N ASP A 148 4.70 -7.31 15.34
CA ASP A 148 5.30 -8.42 16.08
C ASP A 148 6.69 -8.81 15.54
N ILE A 149 6.88 -8.77 14.22
CA ILE A 149 8.21 -8.99 13.59
C ILE A 149 9.18 -7.90 14.05
N TYR A 150 8.74 -6.65 14.08
CA TYR A 150 9.56 -5.51 14.54
C TYR A 150 9.98 -5.69 16.00
N ASP A 151 9.08 -6.15 16.86
CA ASP A 151 9.34 -6.42 18.27
C ASP A 151 10.11 -7.73 18.53
N GLY A 152 10.37 -8.54 17.50
CA GLY A 152 11.01 -9.85 17.61
C GLY A 152 10.10 -10.97 18.16
N ALA A 153 8.79 -10.73 18.19
CA ALA A 153 7.79 -11.67 18.69
C ALA A 153 7.26 -12.58 17.54
N TYR A 154 8.16 -13.32 16.91
CA TYR A 154 7.87 -14.03 15.67
C TYR A 154 6.77 -15.08 15.77
N ASP A 155 6.59 -15.74 16.91
CA ASP A 155 5.50 -16.70 17.11
C ASP A 155 4.14 -15.98 17.10
N SER A 156 4.03 -14.82 17.74
CA SER A 156 2.83 -13.97 17.67
C SER A 156 2.57 -13.46 16.26
N ALA A 157 3.63 -13.09 15.51
CA ALA A 157 3.49 -12.70 14.12
C ALA A 157 2.86 -13.82 13.28
N LEU A 158 3.35 -15.06 13.43
CA LEU A 158 2.79 -16.22 12.74
C LEU A 158 1.34 -16.51 13.13
N GLU A 159 0.96 -16.28 14.42
CA GLU A 159 -0.44 -16.39 14.87
C GLU A 159 -1.33 -15.33 14.20
N ASN A 160 -0.89 -14.07 14.14
CA ASN A 160 -1.63 -13.01 13.45
C ASN A 160 -1.75 -13.29 11.95
N ILE A 161 -0.70 -13.73 11.27
CA ILE A 161 -0.73 -14.12 9.86
C ILE A 161 -1.76 -15.25 9.65
N ALA A 162 -1.76 -16.27 10.51
CA ALA A 162 -2.72 -17.36 10.43
C ALA A 162 -4.18 -16.89 10.65
N GLN A 163 -4.43 -15.84 11.44
CA GLN A 163 -5.76 -15.25 11.56
C GLN A 163 -6.13 -14.49 10.26
N GLY A 164 -5.23 -13.66 9.72
CA GLY A 164 -5.47 -12.93 8.47
C GLY A 164 -5.78 -13.85 7.30
N LEU A 165 -5.06 -14.98 7.17
CA LEU A 165 -5.30 -15.96 6.12
C LEU A 165 -6.67 -16.66 6.23
N LYS A 166 -7.26 -16.76 7.43
CA LYS A 166 -8.62 -17.32 7.60
C LYS A 166 -9.72 -16.42 7.03
N GLU A 167 -9.47 -15.13 6.87
CA GLU A 167 -10.40 -14.19 6.26
C GLU A 167 -10.61 -14.46 4.75
N ASN A 168 -9.75 -15.28 4.13
CA ASN A 168 -9.79 -15.66 2.70
C ASN A 168 -9.84 -14.45 1.74
N SER A 169 -9.22 -13.33 2.13
CA SER A 169 -9.07 -12.16 1.27
C SER A 169 -7.98 -12.42 0.24
N LYS A 170 -8.37 -12.58 -1.04
CA LYS A 170 -7.38 -12.77 -2.13
C LYS A 170 -6.47 -11.58 -2.34
N GLU A 171 -6.96 -10.38 -2.02
CA GLU A 171 -6.18 -9.14 -2.14
C GLU A 171 -5.04 -9.10 -1.11
N ASP A 172 -5.29 -9.61 0.10
CA ASP A 172 -4.36 -9.52 1.22
C ASP A 172 -3.48 -10.77 1.37
N GLU A 173 -3.85 -11.88 0.70
CA GLU A 173 -3.20 -13.18 0.82
C GLU A 173 -1.71 -13.11 0.47
N GLN A 174 -1.35 -12.40 -0.61
CA GLN A 174 0.04 -12.27 -1.04
C GLN A 174 0.93 -11.67 0.05
N GLY A 175 0.50 -10.56 0.65
CA GLY A 175 1.25 -9.90 1.72
C GLY A 175 1.38 -10.75 2.98
N LEU A 176 0.31 -11.47 3.36
CA LEU A 176 0.32 -12.36 4.51
C LEU A 176 1.28 -13.54 4.31
N LEU A 177 1.25 -14.19 3.14
CA LEU A 177 2.15 -15.30 2.81
C LEU A 177 3.60 -14.85 2.74
N TYR A 178 3.87 -13.66 2.21
CA TYR A 178 5.23 -13.12 2.19
C TYR A 178 5.74 -12.83 3.61
N ASN A 179 4.93 -12.20 4.46
CA ASN A 179 5.29 -11.93 5.85
C ASN A 179 5.44 -13.21 6.69
N GLU A 180 4.76 -14.31 6.33
CA GLU A 180 5.00 -15.63 6.94
C GLU A 180 6.43 -16.10 6.68
N ILE A 181 6.92 -15.94 5.46
CA ILE A 181 8.31 -16.28 5.10
C ILE A 181 9.28 -15.43 5.90
N VAL A 182 9.07 -14.11 5.93
CA VAL A 182 9.90 -13.16 6.68
C VAL A 182 9.95 -13.50 8.18
N ALA A 183 8.82 -13.88 8.78
CA ALA A 183 8.76 -14.26 10.18
C ALA A 183 9.62 -15.53 10.47
N TYR A 184 9.59 -16.54 9.59
CA TYR A 184 10.45 -17.73 9.71
C TYR A 184 11.93 -17.40 9.50
N GLU A 185 12.28 -16.48 8.61
CA GLU A 185 13.66 -16.02 8.40
C GLU A 185 14.24 -15.35 9.64
N TYR A 186 13.51 -14.41 10.23
CA TYR A 186 13.92 -13.75 11.46
C TYR A 186 14.00 -14.72 12.64
N LYS A 187 13.12 -15.72 12.66
CA LYS A 187 13.18 -16.85 13.62
C LYS A 187 14.37 -17.78 13.37
N ARG A 188 15.08 -17.59 12.25
CA ARG A 188 16.18 -18.44 11.75
C ARG A 188 15.77 -19.86 11.40
N ASP A 189 14.50 -20.10 11.18
CA ASP A 189 13.98 -21.35 10.62
C ASP A 189 14.01 -21.30 9.08
N PHE A 190 15.21 -21.28 8.55
CA PHE A 190 15.44 -21.19 7.10
C PHE A 190 14.90 -22.42 6.34
N ALA A 191 14.73 -23.57 7.00
CA ALA A 191 14.17 -24.75 6.36
C ALA A 191 12.69 -24.52 6.03
N THR A 192 11.91 -24.05 7.00
CA THR A 192 10.50 -23.70 6.81
C THR A 192 10.34 -22.50 5.87
N ALA A 193 11.20 -21.47 6.02
CA ALA A 193 11.16 -20.30 5.12
C ALA A 193 11.33 -20.70 3.64
N LYS A 194 12.27 -21.60 3.32
CA LYS A 194 12.47 -22.12 1.96
C LYS A 194 11.25 -22.88 1.43
N GLU A 195 10.63 -23.71 2.25
CA GLU A 195 9.44 -24.46 1.86
C GLU A 195 8.29 -23.49 1.54
N LYS A 196 8.07 -22.51 2.40
CA LYS A 196 7.05 -21.46 2.20
C LYS A 196 7.34 -20.61 0.97
N MET A 197 8.60 -20.20 0.76
CA MET A 197 9.02 -19.44 -0.41
C MET A 197 8.75 -20.21 -1.72
N LYS A 198 9.02 -21.51 -1.73
CA LYS A 198 8.71 -22.33 -2.90
C LYS A 198 7.22 -22.30 -3.24
N ILE A 199 6.35 -22.51 -2.23
CA ILE A 199 4.88 -22.48 -2.42
C ILE A 199 4.43 -21.08 -2.87
N TYR A 200 5.00 -20.02 -2.27
CA TYR A 200 4.72 -18.65 -2.65
C TYR A 200 5.01 -18.36 -4.13
N LEU A 201 6.20 -18.75 -4.60
CA LEU A 201 6.62 -18.53 -5.99
C LEU A 201 5.87 -19.40 -7.01
N GLU A 202 5.22 -20.49 -6.59
CA GLU A 202 4.27 -21.24 -7.45
C GLU A 202 3.00 -20.43 -7.72
N GLN A 203 2.58 -19.55 -6.79
CA GLN A 203 1.41 -18.70 -6.91
C GLN A 203 1.75 -17.32 -7.50
N TYR A 204 2.91 -16.76 -7.14
CA TYR A 204 3.37 -15.43 -7.53
C TYR A 204 4.74 -15.47 -8.21
N PRO A 205 4.85 -16.09 -9.40
CA PRO A 205 6.15 -16.36 -10.05
C PRO A 205 6.87 -15.10 -10.56
N GLU A 206 6.16 -13.97 -10.68
CA GLU A 206 6.69 -12.70 -11.19
C GLU A 206 7.06 -11.71 -10.07
N ASP A 207 6.93 -12.11 -8.79
CA ASP A 207 7.31 -11.25 -7.67
C ASP A 207 8.83 -11.12 -7.58
N GLU A 208 9.36 -10.02 -8.08
CA GLU A 208 10.80 -9.76 -8.12
C GLU A 208 11.44 -9.68 -6.73
N ALA A 209 10.70 -9.23 -5.71
CA ALA A 209 11.20 -9.17 -4.34
C ALA A 209 11.37 -10.58 -3.78
N ALA A 210 10.36 -11.43 -3.98
CA ALA A 210 10.41 -12.83 -3.55
C ALA A 210 11.46 -13.62 -4.33
N LEU A 211 11.67 -13.35 -5.61
CA LEU A 211 12.73 -13.99 -6.38
C LEU A 211 14.11 -13.66 -5.83
N ARG A 212 14.39 -12.40 -5.48
CA ARG A 212 15.65 -11.99 -4.84
C ARG A 212 15.83 -12.63 -3.45
N GLU A 213 14.77 -12.68 -2.65
CA GLU A 213 14.81 -13.30 -1.32
C GLU A 213 15.04 -14.82 -1.40
N ASN A 214 14.45 -15.49 -2.41
CA ASN A 214 14.69 -16.91 -2.66
C ASN A 214 16.18 -17.20 -3.00
N GLU A 215 16.85 -16.31 -3.73
CA GLU A 215 18.29 -16.43 -3.96
C GLU A 215 19.07 -16.34 -2.64
N PHE A 216 18.72 -15.40 -1.77
CA PHE A 216 19.33 -15.31 -0.44
C PHE A 216 19.08 -16.58 0.39
N LEU A 217 17.85 -17.07 0.46
CA LEU A 217 17.47 -18.27 1.17
C LEU A 217 18.23 -19.51 0.65
N SER A 218 18.49 -19.59 -0.65
CA SER A 218 19.20 -20.74 -1.25
C SER A 218 20.60 -20.94 -0.68
N THR A 219 21.21 -19.90 -0.13
CA THR A 219 22.57 -19.90 0.46
C THR A 219 22.62 -20.21 1.96
N ARG A 220 21.48 -20.45 2.63
CA ARG A 220 21.37 -20.65 4.10
C ARG A 220 21.12 -22.09 4.53
#